data_aa9aa35d75f1d1ddbbda2692d92abcee
#
_entry.id   aa9aa35d75f1d1ddbbda2692d92abcee
#
_cell.length_a   1.000
_cell.length_b   1.000
_cell.length_c   1.000
_cell.angle_alpha   90.00
_cell.angle_beta   90.00
_cell.angle_gamma   90.00
#
_symmetry.space_group_name_H-M   'P 1'
#
loop_
_entity.id
_entity.type
_entity.pdbx_description
1 polymer ?
#
loop_
_entity_poly.entity_id
_entity_poly.type
_entity_poly.pdbx_seq_one_letter_code
_entity_poly.pdbx_strand_id
1 'polypeptide(L)' 'PSEQAVIESRAICDAFAAPANVGAGVIRMNGKMIERLHLEIAQDILAQAARIQARASANASPDSAN' A
#
# COMPACT_ATOMS: atom_id res chain seq x y z
N PRO A 1 -10.25 0.34 -2.15
CA PRO A 1 -9.88 0.68 -0.78
C PRO A 1 -9.99 2.16 -0.51
N SER A 2 -10.19 2.51 0.76
CA SER A 2 -10.29 3.92 1.13
C SER A 2 -8.93 4.59 1.03
N GLU A 3 -8.95 5.92 0.96
CA GLU A 3 -7.70 6.68 0.94
C GLU A 3 -6.88 6.41 2.20
N GLN A 4 -7.54 6.34 3.35
CA GLN A 4 -6.86 6.07 4.62
C GLN A 4 -6.20 4.69 4.60
N ALA A 5 -6.89 3.69 4.07
CA ALA A 5 -6.34 2.34 3.98
C ALA A 5 -5.09 2.31 3.09
N VAL A 6 -5.10 3.08 2.00
CA VAL A 6 -3.94 3.16 1.11
C VAL A 6 -2.76 3.82 1.81
N ILE A 7 -3.02 4.92 2.53
CA ILE A 7 -1.98 5.62 3.27
C ILE A 7 -1.35 4.70 4.32
N GLU A 8 -2.18 4.00 5.09
CA GLU A 8 -1.68 3.10 6.14
C GLU A 8 -0.91 1.93 5.54
N SER A 9 -1.41 1.39 4.42
CA SER A 9 -0.75 0.28 3.75
C SER A 9 0.64 0.67 3.23
N ARG A 10 0.74 1.87 2.68
CA ARG A 10 2.05 2.36 2.21
C ARG A 10 3.01 2.53 3.39
N ALA A 11 2.51 3.04 4.51
CA ALA A 11 3.34 3.22 5.70
C ALA A 11 3.86 1.88 6.22
N ILE A 12 3.03 0.84 6.20
CA ILE A 12 3.43 -0.49 6.62
C ILE A 12 4.51 -1.05 5.69
N CYS A 13 4.31 -0.93 4.39
CA CYS A 13 5.30 -1.41 3.42
C CYS A 13 6.63 -0.68 3.57
N ASP A 14 6.57 0.64 3.73
CA ASP A 14 7.79 1.45 3.89
C ASP A 14 8.53 1.07 5.16
N ALA A 15 7.80 0.80 6.24
CA ALA A 15 8.42 0.43 7.51
C ALA A 15 9.15 -0.91 7.40
N PHE A 16 8.56 -1.90 6.74
CA PHE A 16 9.23 -3.19 6.57
C PHE A 16 10.40 -3.10 5.58
N ALA A 17 10.37 -2.13 4.69
CA ALA A 17 11.48 -1.92 3.74
C ALA A 17 12.62 -1.13 4.34
N ALA A 18 12.44 -0.49 5.47
CA ALA A 18 13.48 0.31 6.11
C ALA A 18 14.67 -0.57 6.48
N PRO A 19 15.91 -0.10 6.27
CA PRO A 19 17.11 -0.92 6.56
C PRO A 19 17.16 -1.44 8.00
N ALA A 20 16.68 -0.66 8.96
CA ALA A 20 16.69 -1.06 10.36
C ALA A 20 15.76 -2.25 10.63
N ASN A 21 14.80 -2.50 9.76
CA ASN A 21 13.79 -3.54 9.95
C ASN A 21 13.98 -4.73 9.01
N VAL A 22 15.10 -4.80 8.32
CA VAL A 22 15.39 -5.93 7.42
C VAL A 22 15.37 -7.23 8.21
N GLY A 23 14.56 -8.19 7.74
CA GLY A 23 14.45 -9.48 8.39
C GLY A 23 13.53 -9.51 9.59
N ALA A 24 12.95 -8.38 9.98
CA ALA A 24 12.07 -8.35 11.14
C ALA A 24 10.77 -9.10 10.85
N GLY A 25 10.33 -9.90 11.82
CA GLY A 25 9.03 -10.56 11.73
C GLY A 25 7.91 -9.69 12.27
N VAL A 26 8.26 -8.72 13.10
CA VAL A 26 7.31 -7.80 13.71
C VAL A 26 7.99 -6.45 13.89
N ILE A 27 7.24 -5.38 13.72
CA ILE A 27 7.73 -4.03 13.97
C ILE A 27 6.65 -3.27 14.74
N ARG A 28 7.08 -2.19 15.39
CA ARG A 28 6.16 -1.35 16.15
C ARG A 28 5.93 -0.05 15.39
N MET A 29 4.65 0.27 15.16
CA MET A 29 4.26 1.50 14.46
C MET A 29 3.14 2.17 15.24
N ASN A 30 3.35 3.42 15.64
CA ASN A 30 2.33 4.21 16.33
C ASN A 30 1.76 3.46 17.55
N GLY A 31 2.65 2.76 18.28
CA GLY A 31 2.25 2.01 19.45
C GLY A 31 1.60 0.67 19.19
N LYS A 32 1.48 0.28 17.91
CA LYS A 32 0.88 -1.00 17.53
C LYS A 32 1.95 -1.96 17.04
N MET A 33 1.70 -3.25 17.26
CA MET A 33 2.55 -4.31 16.75
C MET A 33 2.06 -4.70 15.37
N ILE A 34 2.94 -4.61 14.37
CA ILE A 34 2.62 -4.92 12.98
C ILE A 34 3.43 -6.13 12.57
N GLU A 35 2.75 -7.20 12.16
CA GLU A 35 3.39 -8.45 11.77
C GLU A 35 3.43 -8.58 10.26
N ARG A 36 4.15 -9.61 9.78
CA ARG A 36 4.29 -9.85 8.35
C ARG A 36 2.97 -10.10 7.64
N LEU A 37 1.98 -10.66 8.34
CA LEU A 37 0.66 -10.80 7.75
C LEU A 37 0.08 -9.43 7.39
N HIS A 38 0.31 -8.44 8.24
CA HIS A 38 -0.13 -7.07 7.94
C HIS A 38 0.56 -6.51 6.70
N LEU A 39 1.84 -6.88 6.50
CA LEU A 39 2.56 -6.48 5.29
C LEU A 39 1.91 -7.07 4.04
N GLU A 40 1.54 -8.36 4.08
CA GLU A 40 0.88 -9.00 2.94
C GLU A 40 -0.45 -8.33 2.61
N ILE A 41 -1.24 -8.04 3.66
CA ILE A 41 -2.52 -7.34 3.47
C ILE A 41 -2.28 -5.96 2.88
N ALA A 42 -1.27 -5.25 3.38
CA ALA A 42 -0.94 -3.92 2.88
C ALA A 42 -0.53 -3.97 1.40
N GLN A 43 0.27 -4.95 1.03
CA GLN A 43 0.68 -5.13 -0.36
C GLN A 43 -0.53 -5.39 -1.27
N ASP A 44 -1.49 -6.18 -0.80
CA ASP A 44 -2.70 -6.45 -1.57
C ASP A 44 -3.54 -5.19 -1.75
N ILE A 45 -3.67 -4.39 -0.69
CA ILE A 45 -4.42 -3.13 -0.76
C ILE A 45 -3.77 -2.18 -1.76
N LEU A 46 -2.43 -2.06 -1.73
CA LEU A 46 -1.73 -1.20 -2.68
C LEU A 46 -1.87 -1.71 -4.11
N ALA A 47 -1.85 -3.02 -4.30
CA ALA A 47 -2.04 -3.60 -5.63
C ALA A 47 -3.43 -3.32 -6.16
N GLN A 48 -4.46 -3.42 -5.31
CA GLN A 48 -5.83 -3.08 -5.70
C GLN A 48 -5.94 -1.60 -6.08
N ALA A 49 -5.34 -0.74 -5.26
CA ALA A 49 -5.37 0.71 -5.52
C ALA A 49 -4.70 1.03 -6.85
N ALA A 50 -3.59 0.37 -7.14
CA ALA A 50 -2.87 0.59 -8.40
C ALA A 50 -3.71 0.14 -9.59
N ARG A 51 -4.41 -0.99 -9.49
CA ARG A 51 -5.27 -1.48 -10.56
C ARG A 51 -6.43 -0.53 -10.82
N ILE A 52 -7.04 -0.03 -9.75
CA ILE A 52 -8.16 0.91 -9.86
C ILE A 52 -7.68 2.21 -10.50
N GLN A 53 -6.53 2.71 -10.07
CA GLN A 53 -5.94 3.93 -10.62
C GLN A 53 -5.61 3.77 -12.11
N ALA A 54 -5.04 2.64 -12.48
CA ALA A 54 -4.70 2.37 -13.87
C ALA A 54 -5.96 2.32 -14.73
N ARG A 55 -7.02 1.68 -14.23
CA ARG A 55 -8.29 1.61 -14.95
C ARG A 55 -8.92 2.99 -15.09
N ALA A 56 -8.90 3.78 -14.02
CA ALA A 56 -9.46 5.13 -14.06
C ALA A 56 -8.70 6.00 -15.05
N SER A 57 -7.37 5.89 -15.07
CA SER A 57 -6.54 6.64 -16.02
C SER A 57 -6.82 6.25 -17.45
N ALA A 58 -6.97 4.95 -17.72
CA ALA A 58 -7.28 4.46 -19.06
C ALA A 58 -8.65 4.97 -19.52
N ASN A 59 -9.64 4.98 -18.63
CA ASN A 59 -10.97 5.45 -18.95
C ASN A 59 -11.04 6.95 -19.14
N ALA A 60 -10.23 7.68 -18.37
CA ALA A 60 -10.21 9.14 -18.43
C ALA A 60 -9.55 9.65 -19.69
N SER A 61 -8.70 8.86 -20.27
CA SER A 61 -7.87 9.27 -21.38
C SER A 61 -8.64 9.57 -22.65
N PRO A 62 -9.67 9.71 -23.02
CA PRO A 62 -10.33 10.03 -24.19
C PRO A 62 -10.49 11.09 -25.03
N ASP A 63 -9.53 10.98 -24.20
CA ASP A 63 -9.45 11.54 -24.65
C ASP A 63 -9.42 11.73 -25.34
N SER A 64 -9.26 11.51 -25.09
CA SER A 64 -9.14 11.71 -25.40
C SER A 64 -9.51 12.13 -26.14
N ALA A 65 -9.64 12.28 -26.07
CA ALA A 65 -9.99 12.71 -26.59
C ALA A 65 -10.09 13.16 -27.35
N ASN A 66 -9.97 13.26 -27.38
CA ASN A 66 -10.03 13.70 -27.98
C ASN A 66 -10.14 13.93 -28.62
#